data_2fa67ef5a98f9b2958bcbe5ce78146c0
#
_entry.id   2fa67ef5a98f9b2958bcbe5ce78146c0
#
_cell.length_a   1.000
_cell.length_b   1.000
_cell.length_c   1.000
_cell.angle_alpha   90.00
_cell.angle_beta   90.00
_cell.angle_gamma   90.00
#
_symmetry.space_group_name_H-M   'P 1'
#
loop_
_entity.id
_entity.type
_entity.pdbx_description
1 polymer ?
#
loop_
_entity_poly.entity_id
_entity_poly.type
_entity_poly.pdbx_seq_one_letter_code
_entity_poly.pdbx_strand_id
1 'polypeptide(L)'
;MFGFLKRKKKSVELKDPLAVYDGFIEALERQGAEVRKSAATLLALRGDLTRDEQKYEARAKDLTARVRVAEGRGDLGATRTLRRDLEEANHMREQSEKALIDANEDAQLLLEAAGDSARRVAELKSERQSARARLATGQVVSAALRQQVEQFDRVMALDAARDEVERARALADVYREDADKKRLPQLPESSS
;
A
#
# COMPACT_ATOMS: atom_id res chain seq x y z
N MET A 1 -10.39 29.17 -46.77
CA MET A 1 -11.51 28.24 -46.50
C MET A 1 -11.13 27.40 -45.30
N PHE A 2 -11.60 27.79 -44.12
CA PHE A 2 -11.35 27.04 -42.87
C PHE A 2 -12.60 26.24 -42.53
N GLY A 3 -12.52 24.93 -42.74
CA GLY A 3 -13.58 24.00 -42.39
C GLY A 3 -13.67 23.78 -40.90
N PHE A 4 -14.67 24.34 -40.24
CA PHE A 4 -15.02 24.08 -38.84
C PHE A 4 -15.52 22.63 -38.71
N LEU A 5 -14.67 21.73 -38.27
CA LEU A 5 -15.05 20.39 -37.82
C LEU A 5 -15.87 20.51 -36.52
N LYS A 6 -17.20 20.59 -36.67
CA LYS A 6 -18.15 20.39 -35.57
C LYS A 6 -17.97 18.96 -35.04
N ARG A 7 -17.15 18.80 -33.99
CA ARG A 7 -17.20 17.59 -33.15
C ARG A 7 -18.60 17.48 -32.55
N LYS A 8 -19.42 16.60 -33.09
CA LYS A 8 -20.64 16.14 -32.45
C LYS A 8 -20.23 15.54 -31.10
N LYS A 9 -20.49 16.25 -29.97
CA LYS A 9 -20.53 15.64 -28.66
C LYS A 9 -21.58 14.53 -28.75
N LYS A 10 -21.17 13.27 -28.81
CA LYS A 10 -22.07 12.15 -28.52
C LYS A 10 -22.56 12.36 -27.10
N SER A 11 -23.79 12.80 -26.92
CA SER A 11 -24.49 12.70 -25.64
C SER A 11 -24.54 11.20 -25.36
N VAL A 12 -23.78 10.76 -24.36
CA VAL A 12 -23.97 9.43 -23.79
C VAL A 12 -25.34 9.47 -23.13
N GLU A 13 -26.36 8.93 -23.80
CA GLU A 13 -27.64 8.66 -23.16
C GLU A 13 -27.35 7.68 -22.00
N LEU A 14 -27.34 8.19 -20.81
CA LEU A 14 -27.33 7.39 -19.57
C LEU A 14 -28.65 6.63 -19.50
N LYS A 15 -28.68 5.44 -20.09
CA LYS A 15 -29.88 4.57 -20.14
C LYS A 15 -30.40 4.20 -18.75
N ASP A 16 -29.52 4.15 -17.74
CA ASP A 16 -29.88 3.89 -16.36
C ASP A 16 -28.88 4.62 -15.42
N PRO A 17 -29.29 5.71 -14.77
CA PRO A 17 -28.43 6.44 -13.85
C PRO A 17 -28.05 5.61 -12.61
N LEU A 18 -28.83 4.60 -12.23
CA LEU A 18 -28.50 3.73 -11.09
C LEU A 18 -27.40 2.73 -11.45
N ALA A 19 -27.29 2.30 -12.71
CA ALA A 19 -26.23 1.42 -13.17
C ALA A 19 -24.84 2.05 -13.05
N VAL A 20 -24.76 3.39 -13.11
CA VAL A 20 -23.49 4.10 -12.89
C VAL A 20 -23.04 3.94 -11.43
N TYR A 21 -23.94 4.11 -10.46
CA TYR A 21 -23.63 3.84 -9.05
C TYR A 21 -23.21 2.40 -8.82
N ASP A 22 -23.93 1.44 -9.42
CA ASP A 22 -23.60 0.02 -9.29
C ASP A 22 -22.19 -0.28 -9.81
N GLY A 23 -21.82 0.29 -10.96
CA GLY A 23 -20.48 0.13 -11.51
C GLY A 23 -19.38 0.69 -10.62
N PHE A 24 -19.58 1.86 -10.02
CA PHE A 24 -18.64 2.44 -9.05
C PHE A 24 -18.55 1.66 -7.76
N ILE A 25 -19.68 1.24 -7.20
CA ILE A 25 -19.74 0.42 -5.99
C ILE A 25 -18.96 -0.88 -6.20
N GLU A 26 -19.23 -1.60 -7.29
CA GLU A 26 -18.52 -2.84 -7.62
C GLU A 26 -17.01 -2.64 -7.81
N ALA A 27 -16.62 -1.54 -8.47
CA ALA A 27 -15.20 -1.23 -8.69
C ALA A 27 -14.49 -0.99 -7.35
N LEU A 28 -15.07 -0.17 -6.46
CA LEU A 28 -14.52 0.11 -5.14
C LEU A 28 -14.52 -1.11 -4.22
N GLU A 29 -15.55 -1.96 -4.27
CA GLU A 29 -15.60 -3.21 -3.50
C GLU A 29 -14.49 -4.16 -3.93
N ARG A 30 -14.25 -4.30 -5.24
CA ARG A 30 -13.14 -5.09 -5.79
C ARG A 30 -11.79 -4.53 -5.36
N GLN A 31 -11.60 -3.22 -5.52
CA GLN A 31 -10.37 -2.56 -5.10
C GLN A 31 -10.12 -2.73 -3.60
N GLY A 32 -11.13 -2.51 -2.76
CA GLY A 32 -11.02 -2.71 -1.32
C GLY A 32 -10.74 -4.17 -0.92
N ALA A 33 -11.22 -5.14 -1.71
CA ALA A 33 -10.90 -6.55 -1.50
C ALA A 33 -9.43 -6.87 -1.82
N GLU A 34 -8.89 -6.34 -2.93
CA GLU A 34 -7.48 -6.51 -3.29
C GLU A 34 -6.55 -5.85 -2.27
N VAL A 35 -6.88 -4.64 -1.81
CA VAL A 35 -6.11 -3.96 -0.76
C VAL A 35 -6.09 -4.77 0.53
N ARG A 36 -7.24 -5.33 0.97
CA ARG A 36 -7.29 -6.21 2.15
C ARG A 36 -6.45 -7.48 1.97
N LYS A 37 -6.45 -8.06 0.77
CA LYS A 37 -5.63 -9.22 0.45
C LYS A 37 -4.13 -8.90 0.54
N SER A 38 -3.73 -7.75 0.03
CA SER A 38 -2.35 -7.27 0.12
C SER A 38 -1.94 -7.03 1.58
N ALA A 39 -2.80 -6.40 2.39
CA ALA A 39 -2.58 -6.22 3.82
C ALA A 39 -2.42 -7.57 4.55
N ALA A 40 -3.28 -8.56 4.23
CA ALA A 40 -3.17 -9.90 4.81
C ALA A 40 -1.84 -10.58 4.46
N THR A 41 -1.33 -10.38 3.24
CA THR A 41 -0.02 -10.89 2.82
C THR A 41 1.11 -10.27 3.64
N LEU A 42 1.07 -8.94 3.87
CA LEU A 42 2.06 -8.27 4.71
C LEU A 42 1.98 -8.72 6.18
N LEU A 43 0.76 -8.92 6.70
CA LEU A 43 0.58 -9.46 8.05
C LEU A 43 1.10 -10.90 8.20
N ALA A 44 1.00 -11.72 7.16
CA ALA A 44 1.62 -13.05 7.13
C ALA A 44 3.15 -12.93 7.12
N LEU A 45 3.72 -12.08 6.24
CA LEU A 45 5.15 -11.80 6.20
C LEU A 45 5.69 -11.31 7.56
N ARG A 46 4.93 -10.48 8.27
CA ARG A 46 5.27 -10.06 9.63
C ARG A 46 5.47 -11.25 10.56
N GLY A 47 4.61 -12.28 10.46
CA GLY A 47 4.73 -13.49 11.26
C GLY A 47 6.03 -14.26 10.97
N ASP A 48 6.46 -14.30 9.72
CA ASP A 48 7.71 -14.94 9.31
C ASP A 48 8.91 -14.13 9.80
N LEU A 49 8.90 -12.81 9.60
CA LEU A 49 9.96 -11.90 10.07
C LEU A 49 10.14 -11.94 11.58
N THR A 50 9.05 -12.01 12.35
CA THR A 50 9.12 -12.15 13.81
C THR A 50 9.80 -13.47 14.22
N ARG A 51 9.53 -14.56 13.51
CA ARG A 51 10.19 -15.85 13.76
C ARG A 51 11.67 -15.79 13.41
N ASP A 52 12.01 -15.14 12.32
CA ASP A 52 13.41 -14.97 11.91
C ASP A 52 14.18 -14.09 12.90
N GLU A 53 13.61 -12.99 13.37
CA GLU A 53 14.19 -12.14 14.42
C GLU A 53 14.48 -12.96 15.68
N GLN A 54 13.51 -13.71 16.19
CA GLN A 54 13.68 -14.57 17.36
C GLN A 54 14.76 -15.64 17.17
N LYS A 55 14.81 -16.23 15.99
CA LYS A 55 15.83 -17.22 15.60
C LYS A 55 17.24 -16.62 15.62
N TYR A 56 17.41 -15.45 15.02
CA TYR A 56 18.71 -14.78 14.99
C TYR A 56 19.09 -14.22 16.36
N GLU A 57 18.14 -13.76 17.15
CA GLU A 57 18.38 -13.37 18.54
C GLU A 57 18.88 -14.57 19.40
N ALA A 58 18.21 -15.72 19.29
CA ALA A 58 18.63 -16.93 19.98
C ALA A 58 20.03 -17.37 19.53
N ARG A 59 20.31 -17.32 18.20
CA ARG A 59 21.64 -17.63 17.65
C ARG A 59 22.72 -16.68 18.15
N ALA A 60 22.45 -15.39 18.21
CA ALA A 60 23.39 -14.39 18.72
C ALA A 60 23.70 -14.60 20.21
N LYS A 61 22.69 -14.96 21.03
CA LYS A 61 22.88 -15.33 22.45
C LYS A 61 23.78 -16.57 22.61
N ASP A 62 23.53 -17.63 21.84
CA ASP A 62 24.37 -18.84 21.84
C ASP A 62 25.82 -18.51 21.43
N LEU A 63 25.98 -17.82 20.32
CA LEU A 63 27.30 -17.43 19.81
C LEU A 63 28.06 -16.55 20.83
N THR A 64 27.36 -15.62 21.51
CA THR A 64 27.96 -14.79 22.57
C THR A 64 28.50 -15.66 23.71
N ALA A 65 27.75 -16.67 24.13
CA ALA A 65 28.21 -17.59 25.18
C ALA A 65 29.42 -18.40 24.71
N ARG A 66 29.42 -18.87 23.47
CA ARG A 66 30.53 -19.65 22.89
C ARG A 66 31.80 -18.80 22.69
N VAL A 67 31.67 -17.53 22.29
CA VAL A 67 32.77 -16.58 22.21
C VAL A 67 33.45 -16.45 23.59
N ARG A 68 32.67 -16.23 24.66
CA ARG A 68 33.21 -16.13 26.04
C ARG A 68 33.99 -17.39 26.46
N VAL A 69 33.49 -18.57 26.09
CA VAL A 69 34.18 -19.83 26.41
C VAL A 69 35.48 -19.97 25.60
N ALA A 70 35.49 -19.62 24.31
CA ALA A 70 36.69 -19.67 23.49
C ALA A 70 37.76 -18.66 23.98
N GLU A 71 37.36 -17.46 24.35
CA GLU A 71 38.23 -16.44 24.95
C GLU A 71 38.84 -16.92 26.27
N GLY A 72 38.04 -17.53 27.15
CA GLY A 72 38.52 -18.09 28.41
C GLY A 72 39.49 -19.26 28.24
N ARG A 73 39.47 -19.95 27.10
CA ARG A 73 40.42 -21.01 26.72
C ARG A 73 41.65 -20.51 25.98
N GLY A 74 41.68 -19.24 25.58
CA GLY A 74 42.77 -18.67 24.77
C GLY A 74 42.77 -19.13 23.35
N ASP A 75 41.69 -19.70 22.83
CA ASP A 75 41.56 -20.18 21.44
C ASP A 75 41.26 -19.01 20.49
N LEU A 76 42.30 -18.36 20.01
CA LEU A 76 42.19 -17.20 19.11
C LEU A 76 41.55 -17.54 17.77
N GLY A 77 41.73 -18.78 17.26
CA GLY A 77 41.15 -19.22 16.01
C GLY A 77 39.62 -19.33 16.10
N ALA A 78 39.14 -20.08 17.10
CA ALA A 78 37.73 -20.23 17.36
C ALA A 78 37.06 -18.89 17.72
N THR A 79 37.71 -18.06 18.53
CA THR A 79 37.23 -16.73 18.91
C THR A 79 36.96 -15.85 17.68
N ARG A 80 37.89 -15.79 16.73
CA ARG A 80 37.77 -15.00 15.51
C ARG A 80 36.59 -15.47 14.66
N THR A 81 36.45 -16.78 14.44
CA THR A 81 35.35 -17.37 13.67
C THR A 81 34.01 -17.09 14.33
N LEU A 82 33.89 -17.37 15.65
CA LEU A 82 32.65 -17.17 16.39
C LEU A 82 32.24 -15.70 16.45
N ARG A 83 33.18 -14.75 16.55
CA ARG A 83 32.86 -13.31 16.49
C ARG A 83 32.30 -12.91 15.15
N ARG A 84 32.87 -13.39 14.04
CA ARG A 84 32.32 -13.14 12.69
C ARG A 84 30.92 -13.70 12.55
N ASP A 85 30.70 -14.93 13.03
CA ASP A 85 29.36 -15.55 12.98
C ASP A 85 28.35 -14.80 13.88
N LEU A 86 28.79 -14.22 14.99
CA LEU A 86 27.99 -13.36 15.86
C LEU A 86 27.62 -12.03 15.16
N GLU A 87 28.57 -11.41 14.49
CA GLU A 87 28.32 -10.18 13.71
C GLU A 87 27.29 -10.45 12.61
N GLU A 88 27.41 -11.57 11.90
CA GLU A 88 26.46 -11.99 10.88
C GLU A 88 25.05 -12.22 11.50
N ALA A 89 24.97 -12.92 12.61
CA ALA A 89 23.69 -13.16 13.31
C ALA A 89 23.02 -11.85 13.78
N ASN A 90 23.79 -10.91 14.32
CA ASN A 90 23.30 -9.60 14.71
C ASN A 90 22.83 -8.80 13.47
N HIS A 91 23.57 -8.82 12.39
CA HIS A 91 23.20 -8.14 11.15
C HIS A 91 21.86 -8.68 10.60
N MET A 92 21.70 -10.01 10.56
CA MET A 92 20.45 -10.64 10.10
C MET A 92 19.28 -10.30 11.02
N ARG A 93 19.50 -10.23 12.35
CA ARG A 93 18.48 -9.79 13.30
C ARG A 93 18.04 -8.36 13.02
N GLU A 94 18.98 -7.44 12.85
CA GLU A 94 18.68 -6.03 12.55
C GLU A 94 17.94 -5.85 11.22
N GLN A 95 18.28 -6.66 10.22
CA GLN A 95 17.55 -6.66 8.95
C GLN A 95 16.11 -7.14 9.12
N SER A 96 15.90 -8.23 9.88
CA SER A 96 14.56 -8.75 10.16
C SER A 96 13.72 -7.73 10.96
N GLU A 97 14.31 -7.06 11.94
CA GLU A 97 13.67 -6.02 12.74
C GLU A 97 13.22 -4.83 11.87
N LYS A 98 14.10 -4.33 10.99
CA LYS A 98 13.75 -3.26 10.05
C LYS A 98 12.62 -3.67 9.11
N ALA A 99 12.76 -4.84 8.49
CA ALA A 99 11.72 -5.35 7.60
C ALA A 99 10.38 -5.56 8.31
N LEU A 100 10.40 -5.89 9.61
CA LEU A 100 9.21 -6.02 10.45
C LEU A 100 8.52 -4.66 10.66
N ILE A 101 9.29 -3.60 10.91
CA ILE A 101 8.77 -2.24 11.06
C ILE A 101 8.12 -1.81 9.74
N ASP A 102 8.83 -1.92 8.63
CA ASP A 102 8.34 -1.54 7.30
C ASP A 102 7.06 -2.31 6.94
N ALA A 103 7.03 -3.63 7.16
CA ALA A 103 5.86 -4.45 6.90
C ALA A 103 4.65 -4.08 7.77
N ASN A 104 4.86 -3.65 9.02
CA ASN A 104 3.79 -3.18 9.89
C ASN A 104 3.21 -1.85 9.40
N GLU A 105 4.06 -0.89 9.05
CA GLU A 105 3.64 0.42 8.54
C GLU A 105 2.86 0.27 7.24
N ASP A 106 3.39 -0.49 6.28
CA ASP A 106 2.73 -0.76 5.01
C ASP A 106 1.37 -1.49 5.20
N ALA A 107 1.31 -2.47 6.10
CA ALA A 107 0.06 -3.17 6.39
C ALA A 107 -0.98 -2.22 6.99
N GLN A 108 -0.57 -1.30 7.85
CA GLN A 108 -1.47 -0.33 8.46
C GLN A 108 -2.02 0.64 7.40
N LEU A 109 -1.17 1.19 6.53
CA LEU A 109 -1.58 2.05 5.43
C LEU A 109 -2.59 1.37 4.51
N LEU A 110 -2.36 0.10 4.17
CA LEU A 110 -3.31 -0.67 3.36
C LEU A 110 -4.64 -0.91 4.07
N LEU A 111 -4.63 -1.17 5.38
CA LEU A 111 -5.86 -1.34 6.16
C LEU A 111 -6.67 -0.03 6.25
N GLU A 112 -6.01 1.10 6.41
CA GLU A 112 -6.63 2.42 6.38
C GLU A 112 -7.26 2.70 5.01
N ALA A 113 -6.53 2.47 3.91
CA ALA A 113 -7.05 2.62 2.55
C ALA A 113 -8.25 1.69 2.27
N ALA A 114 -8.22 0.46 2.80
CA ALA A 114 -9.37 -0.45 2.71
C ALA A 114 -10.59 0.06 3.51
N GLY A 115 -10.35 0.69 4.66
CA GLY A 115 -11.38 1.35 5.48
C GLY A 115 -12.01 2.52 4.75
N ASP A 116 -11.22 3.36 4.11
CA ASP A 116 -11.68 4.49 3.31
C ASP A 116 -12.53 4.04 2.12
N SER A 117 -12.08 3.01 1.40
CA SER A 117 -12.84 2.40 0.32
C SER A 117 -14.21 1.89 0.81
N ALA A 118 -14.25 1.24 1.99
CA ALA A 118 -15.48 0.73 2.56
C ALA A 118 -16.44 1.87 2.96
N ARG A 119 -15.93 2.97 3.53
CA ARG A 119 -16.72 4.17 3.84
C ARG A 119 -17.31 4.76 2.57
N ARG A 120 -16.52 4.90 1.52
CA ARG A 120 -16.98 5.44 0.24
C ARG A 120 -18.03 4.57 -0.43
N VAL A 121 -17.89 3.25 -0.34
CA VAL A 121 -18.96 2.30 -0.78
C VAL A 121 -20.26 2.53 -0.02
N ALA A 122 -20.19 2.72 1.30
CA ALA A 122 -21.38 2.98 2.11
C ALA A 122 -22.08 4.29 1.72
N GLU A 123 -21.29 5.35 1.49
CA GLU A 123 -21.79 6.64 0.99
C GLU A 123 -22.49 6.49 -0.36
N LEU A 124 -21.85 5.84 -1.34
CA LEU A 124 -22.41 5.61 -2.67
C LEU A 124 -23.69 4.77 -2.63
N LYS A 125 -23.75 3.76 -1.74
CA LYS A 125 -24.98 2.98 -1.54
C LYS A 125 -26.13 3.85 -0.99
N SER A 126 -25.83 4.76 -0.07
CA SER A 126 -26.79 5.73 0.46
C SER A 126 -27.25 6.73 -0.61
N GLU A 127 -26.31 7.27 -1.39
CA GLU A 127 -26.60 8.16 -2.50
C GLU A 127 -27.47 7.47 -3.56
N ARG A 128 -27.14 6.23 -3.92
CA ARG A 128 -27.93 5.41 -4.83
C ARG A 128 -29.36 5.20 -4.34
N GLN A 129 -29.53 4.90 -3.04
CA GLN A 129 -30.85 4.73 -2.45
C GLN A 129 -31.64 6.04 -2.50
N SER A 130 -31.04 7.16 -2.21
CA SER A 130 -31.62 8.50 -2.33
C SER A 130 -32.01 8.84 -3.77
N ALA A 131 -31.13 8.51 -4.73
CA ALA A 131 -31.41 8.69 -6.15
C ALA A 131 -32.61 7.83 -6.60
N ARG A 132 -32.68 6.57 -6.14
CA ARG A 132 -33.80 5.67 -6.42
C ARG A 132 -35.12 6.22 -5.87
N ALA A 133 -35.12 6.74 -4.63
CA ALA A 133 -36.28 7.35 -4.02
C ALA A 133 -36.79 8.57 -4.82
N ARG A 134 -35.86 9.43 -5.27
CA ARG A 134 -36.17 10.60 -6.10
C ARG A 134 -36.74 10.21 -7.48
N LEU A 135 -36.22 9.17 -8.09
CA LEU A 135 -36.74 8.65 -9.37
C LEU A 135 -38.16 8.06 -9.18
N ALA A 136 -38.43 7.38 -8.05
CA ALA A 136 -39.72 6.79 -7.76
C ALA A 136 -40.81 7.83 -7.47
N THR A 137 -40.44 9.01 -6.97
CA THR A 137 -41.40 10.10 -6.67
C THR A 137 -41.82 10.94 -7.88
N GLY A 138 -41.32 10.63 -9.08
CA GLY A 138 -41.71 11.31 -10.33
C GLY A 138 -41.30 12.79 -10.42
N GLN A 139 -40.70 13.35 -9.39
CA GLN A 139 -40.27 14.75 -9.36
C GLN A 139 -38.88 14.83 -9.96
N VAL A 140 -38.69 14.73 -11.24
CA VAL A 140 -37.40 14.96 -11.53
C VAL A 140 -36.70 14.77 -12.79
N VAL A 141 -37.25 14.45 -13.80
CA VAL A 141 -36.43 13.96 -14.91
C VAL A 141 -35.40 14.94 -15.47
N SER A 142 -35.61 16.22 -15.39
CA SER A 142 -34.65 17.13 -16.05
C SER A 142 -33.70 17.91 -15.12
N ALA A 143 -34.17 18.39 -13.99
CA ALA A 143 -33.33 19.24 -13.11
C ALA A 143 -32.43 18.41 -12.19
N ALA A 144 -32.92 17.27 -11.68
CA ALA A 144 -32.14 16.40 -10.81
C ALA A 144 -31.10 15.58 -11.56
N LEU A 145 -31.38 15.18 -12.80
CA LEU A 145 -30.36 14.56 -13.66
C LEU A 145 -29.22 15.54 -13.97
N ARG A 146 -29.50 16.82 -14.17
CA ARG A 146 -28.43 17.82 -14.35
C ARG A 146 -27.62 18.01 -13.08
N GLN A 147 -28.29 18.13 -11.94
CA GLN A 147 -27.62 18.30 -10.65
C GLN A 147 -26.85 17.04 -10.24
N GLN A 148 -27.33 15.86 -10.60
CA GLN A 148 -26.63 14.61 -10.37
C GLN A 148 -25.43 14.42 -11.32
N VAL A 149 -25.56 14.82 -12.58
CA VAL A 149 -24.40 14.84 -13.49
C VAL A 149 -23.33 15.80 -12.99
N GLU A 150 -23.72 16.97 -12.45
CA GLU A 150 -22.77 17.89 -11.81
C GLU A 150 -22.18 17.32 -10.49
N GLN A 151 -22.95 16.52 -9.75
CA GLN A 151 -22.42 15.78 -8.59
C GLN A 151 -21.56 14.59 -9.01
N PHE A 152 -21.87 13.94 -10.16
CA PHE A 152 -21.02 12.93 -10.76
C PHE A 152 -19.69 13.50 -11.28
N ASP A 153 -19.69 14.72 -11.82
CA ASP A 153 -18.43 15.43 -12.12
C ASP A 153 -17.59 15.70 -10.87
N ARG A 154 -18.23 15.86 -9.70
CA ARG A 154 -17.52 15.91 -8.41
C ARG A 154 -17.10 14.52 -7.90
N VAL A 155 -17.81 13.47 -8.23
CA VAL A 155 -17.43 12.07 -7.96
C VAL A 155 -16.31 11.61 -8.92
N MET A 156 -16.15 12.27 -10.06
CA MET A 156 -14.94 12.15 -10.90
C MET A 156 -13.69 12.74 -10.20
N ALA A 157 -13.86 13.46 -9.09
CA ALA A 157 -12.78 13.66 -8.12
C ALA A 157 -12.34 12.35 -7.40
N LEU A 158 -13.00 11.23 -7.65
CA LEU A 158 -12.44 9.87 -7.42
C LEU A 158 -11.19 9.61 -8.27
N ASP A 159 -11.00 10.29 -9.39
CA ASP A 159 -9.70 10.31 -10.05
C ASP A 159 -8.64 10.99 -9.18
N ALA A 160 -9.01 11.95 -8.36
CA ALA A 160 -8.07 12.52 -7.38
C ALA A 160 -7.71 11.54 -6.26
N ALA A 161 -8.64 10.69 -5.82
CA ALA A 161 -8.32 9.62 -4.87
C ALA A 161 -7.52 8.48 -5.54
N ARG A 162 -7.77 8.21 -6.82
CA ARG A 162 -6.93 7.33 -7.63
C ARG A 162 -5.53 7.89 -7.80
N ASP A 163 -5.45 9.18 -8.11
CA ASP A 163 -4.17 9.92 -8.17
C ASP A 163 -3.46 9.97 -6.81
N GLU A 164 -4.17 9.99 -5.69
CA GLU A 164 -3.56 9.90 -4.35
C GLU A 164 -3.05 8.49 -4.05
N VAL A 165 -3.78 7.45 -4.44
CA VAL A 165 -3.31 6.06 -4.33
C VAL A 165 -2.13 5.81 -5.28
N GLU A 166 -2.15 6.37 -6.50
CA GLU A 166 -0.99 6.32 -7.41
C GLU A 166 0.18 7.15 -6.90
N ARG A 167 -0.07 8.31 -6.28
CA ARG A 167 0.98 9.10 -5.61
C ARG A 167 1.54 8.40 -4.37
N ALA A 168 0.71 7.74 -3.58
CA ALA A 168 1.18 6.92 -2.47
C ALA A 168 2.01 5.71 -2.95
N ARG A 169 1.63 5.11 -4.09
CA ARG A 169 2.43 4.08 -4.77
C ARG A 169 3.74 4.65 -5.31
N ALA A 170 3.70 5.79 -6.00
CA ALA A 170 4.89 6.46 -6.51
C ALA A 170 5.81 6.93 -5.37
N LEU A 171 5.26 7.36 -4.23
CA LEU A 171 6.01 7.66 -3.02
C LEU A 171 6.64 6.38 -2.41
N ALA A 172 5.93 5.28 -2.36
CA ALA A 172 6.47 4.00 -1.91
C ALA A 172 7.60 3.51 -2.84
N ASP A 173 7.47 3.71 -4.15
CA ASP A 173 8.50 3.38 -5.13
C ASP A 173 9.73 4.32 -5.00
N VAL A 174 9.52 5.61 -4.76
CA VAL A 174 10.61 6.58 -4.45
C VAL A 174 11.33 6.22 -3.15
N TYR A 175 10.59 5.82 -2.11
CA TYR A 175 11.22 5.36 -0.86
C TYR A 175 11.98 4.03 -1.04
N ARG A 176 11.51 3.13 -1.91
CA ARG A 176 12.27 1.92 -2.30
C ARG A 176 13.54 2.29 -3.05
N GLU A 177 13.45 3.18 -4.04
CA GLU A 177 14.62 3.64 -4.78
C GLU A 177 15.63 4.37 -3.89
N ASP A 178 15.18 5.17 -2.93
CA ASP A 178 16.05 5.84 -1.95
C ASP A 178 16.67 4.85 -0.95
N ALA A 179 15.94 3.82 -0.56
CA ALA A 179 16.48 2.73 0.24
C ALA A 179 17.52 1.91 -0.53
N ASP A 180 17.30 1.67 -1.82
CA ASP A 180 18.25 0.98 -2.69
C ASP A 180 19.50 1.83 -3.00
N LYS A 181 19.34 3.15 -3.19
CA LYS A 181 20.48 4.08 -3.33
C LYS A 181 21.33 4.18 -2.06
N LYS A 182 20.72 4.10 -0.89
CA LYS A 182 21.44 4.04 0.41
C LYS A 182 22.11 2.69 0.66
N ARG A 183 21.73 1.64 -0.06
CA ARG A 183 22.36 0.30 -0.02
C ARG A 183 23.58 0.15 -0.92
N LEU A 184 23.82 1.09 -1.86
CA LEU A 184 25.04 1.08 -2.67
C LEU A 184 26.21 1.50 -1.78
N PRO A 185 27.24 0.65 -1.61
CA PRO A 185 28.42 1.01 -0.84
C PRO A 185 29.11 2.19 -1.52
N GLN A 186 29.34 3.27 -0.76
CA GLN A 186 30.24 4.33 -1.20
C GLN A 186 31.62 3.71 -1.43
N LEU A 187 32.02 3.57 -2.68
CA LEU A 187 33.38 3.22 -3.02
C LEU A 187 34.30 4.27 -2.41
N PRO A 188 35.37 3.88 -1.71
CA PRO A 188 36.30 4.85 -1.17
C PRO A 188 36.94 5.61 -2.33
N GLU A 189 36.85 6.94 -2.27
CA GLU A 189 37.58 7.82 -3.18
C GLU A 189 39.05 7.51 -3.04
N SER A 190 39.65 6.99 -4.12
CA SER A 190 41.08 6.78 -4.24
C SER A 190 41.77 8.14 -4.24
N SER A 191 42.37 8.50 -3.11
CA SER A 191 43.31 9.61 -2.99
C SER A 191 44.50 9.30 -3.88
N SER A 192 44.71 10.13 -4.88
CA SER A 192 46.01 10.32 -5.57
C SER A 192 46.62 11.62 -5.13
#